data_6afdc9aa5e64dfb2ff548f62ff9a367c
#
_entry.id   6afdc9aa5e64dfb2ff548f62ff9a367c
#
_cell.length_a   1.000
_cell.length_b   1.000
_cell.length_c   1.000
_cell.angle_alpha   90.00
_cell.angle_beta   90.00
_cell.angle_gamma   90.00
#
_symmetry.space_group_name_H-M   'P 1'
#
loop_
_entity.id
_entity.type
_entity.pdbx_description
1 polymer ?
#
loop_
_entity_poly.entity_id
_entity_poly.type
_entity_poly.pdbx_seq_one_letter_code
_entity_poly.pdbx_strand_id
1 'polypeptide(L)'
;GLYTKTIVKTPDEITKLGIARTFQNIRLFKTMTVFENVLVAKHLRRTSNIFTATFMLNAKEEKKMREECEALLKLVGLEDVKNENATSLPYGKQRKLEIARALATSPKLLLLDEPAAGMNPQETDELTEFIKYVRDTFNVTILMIEHHMNLVMDISDRVYVINFGKLIAEGTPAEVQANPDVIDAYLGGGDEDE
;
A
#
# COMPACT_ATOMS: atom_id res chain seq x y z
N GLY A 1 -18.12 -21.68 23.50
CA GLY A 1 -17.76 -20.45 22.81
C GLY A 1 -16.30 -20.16 23.04
N LEU A 2 -15.47 -20.23 22.01
CA LEU A 2 -14.08 -19.76 22.04
C LEU A 2 -14.13 -18.23 22.07
N TYR A 3 -13.95 -17.66 23.27
CA TYR A 3 -13.68 -16.23 23.40
C TYR A 3 -12.26 -16.00 22.90
N THR A 4 -12.10 -15.61 21.65
CA THR A 4 -10.85 -15.04 21.15
C THR A 4 -10.61 -13.73 21.87
N LYS A 5 -9.60 -13.72 22.74
CA LYS A 5 -9.17 -12.49 23.42
C LYS A 5 -8.70 -11.51 22.36
N THR A 6 -9.47 -10.46 22.11
CA THR A 6 -9.07 -9.39 21.19
C THR A 6 -7.78 -8.74 21.71
N ILE A 7 -6.67 -8.96 20.99
CA ILE A 7 -5.41 -8.30 21.31
C ILE A 7 -5.44 -6.95 20.59
N VAL A 8 -5.64 -5.89 21.33
CA VAL A 8 -5.53 -4.51 20.81
C VAL A 8 -4.04 -4.16 20.82
N LYS A 9 -3.49 -3.94 19.62
CA LYS A 9 -2.11 -3.48 19.41
C LYS A 9 -2.11 -2.04 18.91
N THR A 10 -1.11 -1.29 19.33
CA THR A 10 -0.89 0.07 18.84
C THR A 10 -0.38 0.03 17.37
N PRO A 11 -0.53 1.10 16.58
CA PRO A 11 -0.04 1.13 15.20
C PRO A 11 1.46 0.81 15.04
N ASP A 12 2.29 1.25 16.00
CA ASP A 12 3.73 0.95 15.98
C ASP A 12 4.02 -0.52 16.27
N GLU A 13 3.26 -1.17 17.15
CA GLU A 13 3.34 -2.61 17.39
C GLU A 13 2.94 -3.41 16.14
N ILE A 14 1.90 -2.97 15.42
CA ILE A 14 1.47 -3.58 14.16
C ILE A 14 2.58 -3.45 13.10
N THR A 15 3.19 -2.26 12.99
CA THR A 15 4.30 -2.03 12.06
C THR A 15 5.50 -2.92 12.40
N LYS A 16 5.82 -3.12 13.68
CA LYS A 16 6.89 -4.03 14.14
C LYS A 16 6.63 -5.49 13.77
N LEU A 17 5.37 -5.90 13.66
CA LEU A 17 4.98 -7.23 13.16
C LEU A 17 5.16 -7.39 11.65
N GLY A 18 5.51 -6.31 10.95
CA GLY A 18 5.71 -6.31 9.51
C GLY A 18 4.42 -6.08 8.71
N ILE A 19 3.45 -5.38 9.28
CA ILE A 19 2.22 -4.99 8.61
C ILE A 19 2.25 -3.48 8.38
N ALA A 20 2.09 -3.07 7.11
CA ALA A 20 1.94 -1.67 6.75
C ALA A 20 0.58 -1.46 6.06
N ARG A 21 0.00 -0.28 6.22
CA ARG A 21 -1.28 0.10 5.62
C ARG A 21 -1.18 1.47 4.98
N THR A 22 -1.71 1.59 3.77
CA THR A 22 -2.07 2.88 3.18
C THR A 22 -3.51 3.24 3.56
N PHE A 23 -3.93 4.44 3.25
CA PHE A 23 -5.29 4.91 3.53
C PHE A 23 -5.96 5.33 2.23
N GLN A 24 -7.29 5.26 2.17
CA GLN A 24 -8.09 5.75 1.05
C GLN A 24 -7.71 7.20 0.70
N ASN A 25 -7.66 8.08 1.69
CA ASN A 25 -7.13 9.43 1.52
C ASN A 25 -5.62 9.45 1.74
N ILE A 26 -4.87 9.90 0.76
CA ILE A 26 -3.40 9.99 0.81
C ILE A 26 -2.95 10.81 2.04
N ARG A 27 -2.12 10.20 2.89
CA ARG A 27 -1.59 10.82 4.12
C ARG A 27 -0.09 11.04 4.01
N LEU A 28 0.31 12.09 3.32
CA LEU A 28 1.70 12.53 3.25
C LEU A 28 1.99 13.64 4.28
N PHE A 29 3.25 13.75 4.69
CA PHE A 29 3.73 14.91 5.43
C PHE A 29 3.84 16.08 4.45
N LYS A 30 2.86 16.97 4.48
CA LYS A 30 2.63 18.01 3.48
C LYS A 30 3.75 19.05 3.38
N THR A 31 4.51 19.26 4.45
CA THR A 31 5.60 20.23 4.54
C THR A 31 6.96 19.63 4.22
N MET A 32 7.01 18.34 3.93
CA MET A 32 8.24 17.58 3.68
C MET A 32 8.39 17.26 2.19
N THR A 33 9.63 17.08 1.77
CA THR A 33 9.99 16.58 0.45
C THR A 33 9.60 15.09 0.29
N VAL A 34 9.63 14.62 -0.93
CA VAL A 34 9.43 13.19 -1.27
C VAL A 34 10.43 12.33 -0.49
N PHE A 35 11.70 12.70 -0.48
CA PHE A 35 12.75 11.99 0.23
C PHE A 35 12.51 11.97 1.75
N GLU A 36 12.19 13.11 2.35
CA GLU A 36 11.93 13.22 3.80
C GLU A 36 10.73 12.39 4.23
N ASN A 37 9.67 12.32 3.41
CA ASN A 37 8.52 11.46 3.65
C ASN A 37 8.91 9.99 3.81
N VAL A 38 9.81 9.48 2.96
CA VAL A 38 10.31 8.10 3.02
C VAL A 38 11.25 7.90 4.21
N LEU A 39 12.14 8.87 4.44
CA LEU A 39 13.14 8.82 5.51
C LEU A 39 12.48 8.75 6.89
N VAL A 40 11.43 9.54 7.15
CA VAL A 40 10.68 9.51 8.41
C VAL A 40 10.08 8.12 8.66
N ALA A 41 9.51 7.49 7.64
CA ALA A 41 8.95 6.14 7.78
C ALA A 41 10.04 5.10 8.11
N LYS A 42 11.23 5.25 7.54
CA LYS A 42 12.39 4.39 7.84
C LYS A 42 12.86 4.56 9.28
N HIS A 43 12.87 5.79 9.81
CA HIS A 43 13.21 6.08 11.20
C HIS A 43 12.21 5.49 12.20
N LEU A 44 10.92 5.53 11.92
CA LEU A 44 9.88 5.00 12.82
C LEU A 44 10.04 3.50 13.12
N ARG A 45 10.61 2.73 12.19
CA ARG A 45 10.93 1.32 12.43
C ARG A 45 12.06 1.12 13.45
N ARG A 46 12.95 2.10 13.61
CA ARG A 46 14.18 1.98 14.40
C ARG A 46 14.02 2.34 15.87
N THR A 47 12.98 3.04 16.29
CA THR A 47 12.81 3.61 17.63
C THR A 47 12.68 2.59 18.77
N SER A 48 13.18 1.37 18.63
CA SER A 48 13.15 0.36 19.69
C SER A 48 14.33 0.39 20.66
N ASN A 49 15.36 1.24 20.46
CA ASN A 49 16.50 1.33 21.40
C ASN A 49 16.99 2.76 21.61
N ILE A 50 16.34 3.44 22.56
CA ILE A 50 16.72 4.80 23.02
C ILE A 50 18.12 4.82 23.67
N PHE A 51 18.68 3.70 24.07
CA PHE A 51 19.96 3.61 24.79
C PHE A 51 21.22 3.52 23.90
N THR A 52 21.12 3.34 22.60
CA THR A 52 22.29 3.26 21.70
C THR A 52 22.56 4.56 20.92
N ALA A 53 21.97 5.67 21.31
CA ALA A 53 22.13 6.98 20.68
C ALA A 53 23.44 7.72 21.10
N THR A 54 24.53 7.01 21.38
CA THR A 54 25.79 7.65 21.78
C THR A 54 26.74 7.84 20.58
N PHE A 55 26.68 9.02 20.03
CA PHE A 55 27.65 9.88 19.33
C PHE A 55 28.45 9.44 18.09
N MET A 56 28.74 8.20 17.77
CA MET A 56 29.51 7.86 16.55
C MET A 56 28.94 6.74 15.68
N LEU A 57 28.14 5.86 16.22
CA LEU A 57 27.40 4.84 15.45
C LEU A 57 26.28 5.46 14.58
N ASN A 58 25.86 6.66 14.93
CA ASN A 58 24.73 7.37 14.34
C ASN A 58 24.98 7.83 12.90
N ALA A 59 26.18 8.34 12.58
CA ALA A 59 26.47 8.90 11.25
C ALA A 59 26.56 7.83 10.15
N LYS A 60 27.15 6.68 10.46
CA LYS A 60 27.28 5.57 9.50
C LYS A 60 25.92 4.92 9.21
N GLU A 61 25.09 4.76 10.24
CA GLU A 61 23.74 4.22 10.12
C GLU A 61 22.79 5.21 9.43
N GLU A 62 22.92 6.49 9.74
CA GLU A 62 22.19 7.57 9.06
C GLU A 62 22.51 7.58 7.56
N LYS A 63 23.78 7.49 7.20
CA LYS A 63 24.22 7.42 5.80
C LYS A 63 23.62 6.20 5.11
N LYS A 64 23.69 5.02 5.73
CA LYS A 64 23.11 3.79 5.19
C LYS A 64 21.60 3.93 4.98
N MET A 65 20.90 4.52 5.94
CA MET A 65 19.46 4.72 5.85
C MET A 65 19.07 5.64 4.70
N ARG A 66 19.85 6.71 4.47
CA ARG A 66 19.67 7.62 3.33
C ARG A 66 19.89 6.92 2.00
N GLU A 67 20.97 6.12 1.89
CA GLU A 67 21.24 5.31 0.71
C GLU A 67 20.10 4.32 0.41
N GLU A 68 19.56 3.66 1.44
CA GLU A 68 18.41 2.75 1.31
C GLU A 68 17.13 3.50 0.86
N CYS A 69 16.90 4.72 1.36
CA CYS A 69 15.78 5.55 0.92
C CYS A 69 15.93 6.02 -0.53
N GLU A 70 17.13 6.40 -0.94
CA GLU A 70 17.41 6.78 -2.34
C GLU A 70 17.22 5.58 -3.28
N ALA A 71 17.74 4.41 -2.91
CA ALA A 71 17.52 3.18 -3.67
C ALA A 71 16.04 2.82 -3.79
N LEU A 72 15.26 2.98 -2.71
CA LEU A 72 13.83 2.76 -2.74
C LEU A 72 13.12 3.75 -3.68
N LEU A 73 13.43 5.04 -3.60
CA LEU A 73 12.84 6.06 -4.48
C LEU A 73 13.16 5.80 -5.96
N LYS A 74 14.37 5.32 -6.25
CA LYS A 74 14.75 4.90 -7.61
C LYS A 74 13.91 3.71 -8.08
N LEU A 75 13.74 2.69 -7.24
CA LEU A 75 12.94 1.50 -7.57
C LEU A 75 11.46 1.86 -7.84
N VAL A 76 10.89 2.81 -7.10
CA VAL A 76 9.49 3.22 -7.29
C VAL A 76 9.31 4.34 -8.32
N GLY A 77 10.39 4.78 -8.99
CA GLY A 77 10.33 5.79 -10.05
C GLY A 77 10.06 7.21 -9.56
N LEU A 78 10.55 7.55 -8.35
CA LEU A 78 10.41 8.88 -7.75
C LEU A 78 11.76 9.58 -7.51
N GLU A 79 12.86 9.06 -8.05
CA GLU A 79 14.21 9.62 -7.85
C GLU A 79 14.31 11.06 -8.37
N ASP A 80 13.77 11.33 -9.56
CA ASP A 80 13.85 12.64 -10.22
C ASP A 80 13.14 13.76 -9.42
N VAL A 81 12.14 13.41 -8.62
CA VAL A 81 11.32 14.33 -7.83
C VAL A 81 11.62 14.27 -6.35
N LYS A 82 12.71 13.60 -5.93
CA LYS A 82 13.01 13.34 -4.51
C LYS A 82 13.12 14.61 -3.64
N ASN A 83 13.52 15.72 -4.22
CA ASN A 83 13.68 17.01 -3.53
C ASN A 83 12.44 17.91 -3.63
N GLU A 84 11.44 17.52 -4.40
CA GLU A 84 10.20 18.27 -4.50
C GLU A 84 9.33 18.10 -3.26
N ASN A 85 8.47 19.08 -2.99
CA ASN A 85 7.47 18.95 -1.93
C ASN A 85 6.49 17.84 -2.30
N ALA A 86 6.14 16.98 -1.35
CA ALA A 86 5.28 15.84 -1.60
C ALA A 86 3.89 16.22 -2.14
N THR A 87 3.37 17.40 -1.79
CA THR A 87 2.06 17.88 -2.26
C THR A 87 2.09 18.55 -3.63
N SER A 88 3.28 18.87 -4.17
CA SER A 88 3.40 19.40 -5.54
C SER A 88 3.32 18.32 -6.61
N LEU A 89 3.42 17.06 -6.21
CA LEU A 89 3.36 15.94 -7.14
C LEU A 89 1.94 15.73 -7.73
N PRO A 90 1.81 15.26 -8.97
CA PRO A 90 0.57 14.72 -9.50
C PRO A 90 0.03 13.59 -8.60
N TYR A 91 -1.30 13.41 -8.60
CA TYR A 91 -1.98 12.48 -7.69
C TYR A 91 -1.43 11.05 -7.75
N GLY A 92 -1.21 10.51 -8.94
CA GLY A 92 -0.61 9.16 -9.12
C GLY A 92 0.78 9.04 -8.51
N LYS A 93 1.63 10.09 -8.60
CA LYS A 93 2.94 10.10 -7.94
C LYS A 93 2.82 10.22 -6.42
N GLN A 94 1.83 10.96 -5.91
CA GLN A 94 1.56 11.01 -4.46
C GLN A 94 1.16 9.62 -3.94
N ARG A 95 0.34 8.86 -4.68
CA ARG A 95 -0.03 7.49 -4.32
C ARG A 95 1.19 6.55 -4.33
N LYS A 96 2.04 6.63 -5.35
CA LYS A 96 3.32 5.89 -5.38
C LYS A 96 4.20 6.23 -4.18
N LEU A 97 4.26 7.50 -3.78
CA LEU A 97 5.01 7.93 -2.59
C LEU A 97 4.42 7.37 -1.29
N GLU A 98 3.10 7.32 -1.16
CA GLU A 98 2.45 6.73 0.02
C GLU A 98 2.80 5.23 0.14
N ILE A 99 2.75 4.49 -0.98
CA ILE A 99 3.18 3.08 -1.03
C ILE A 99 4.68 2.95 -0.70
N ALA A 100 5.54 3.82 -1.26
CA ALA A 100 6.96 3.85 -0.95
C ALA A 100 7.24 4.06 0.55
N ARG A 101 6.50 4.93 1.21
CA ARG A 101 6.57 5.11 2.68
C ARG A 101 6.23 3.83 3.44
N ALA A 102 5.18 3.13 3.01
CA ALA A 102 4.82 1.84 3.60
C ALA A 102 5.96 0.82 3.39
N LEU A 103 6.51 0.72 2.18
CA LEU A 103 7.64 -0.17 1.84
C LEU A 103 8.93 0.16 2.62
N ALA A 104 9.17 1.43 2.96
CA ALA A 104 10.32 1.85 3.77
C ALA A 104 10.36 1.17 5.15
N THR A 105 9.22 0.73 5.67
CA THR A 105 9.13 -0.06 6.90
C THR A 105 9.47 -1.54 6.69
N SER A 106 9.81 -1.97 5.46
CA SER A 106 10.09 -3.35 5.06
C SER A 106 8.98 -4.31 5.54
N PRO A 107 7.74 -4.12 5.10
CA PRO A 107 6.61 -4.93 5.56
C PRO A 107 6.67 -6.34 4.94
N LYS A 108 6.02 -7.30 5.62
CA LYS A 108 5.68 -8.62 5.08
C LYS A 108 4.29 -8.61 4.45
N LEU A 109 3.41 -7.79 4.99
CA LEU A 109 2.04 -7.59 4.52
C LEU A 109 1.78 -6.10 4.31
N LEU A 110 1.36 -5.75 3.11
CA LEU A 110 0.94 -4.40 2.73
C LEU A 110 -0.57 -4.39 2.51
N LEU A 111 -1.27 -3.56 3.28
CA LEU A 111 -2.71 -3.34 3.16
C LEU A 111 -2.94 -2.10 2.31
N LEU A 112 -3.62 -2.26 1.18
CA LEU A 112 -4.01 -1.18 0.28
C LEU A 112 -5.53 -0.97 0.37
N ASP A 113 -5.92 0.25 0.72
CA ASP A 113 -7.33 0.62 0.92
C ASP A 113 -7.75 1.56 -0.22
N GLU A 114 -8.52 1.03 -1.18
CA GLU A 114 -8.96 1.69 -2.40
C GLU A 114 -7.86 2.53 -3.09
N PRO A 115 -6.74 1.89 -3.49
CA PRO A 115 -5.59 2.63 -3.99
C PRO A 115 -5.85 3.40 -5.30
N ALA A 116 -6.82 2.97 -6.11
CA ALA A 116 -7.20 3.61 -7.37
C ALA A 116 -8.33 4.65 -7.23
N ALA A 117 -8.82 4.92 -6.01
CA ALA A 117 -9.90 5.88 -5.82
C ALA A 117 -9.57 7.26 -6.40
N GLY A 118 -10.46 7.78 -7.26
CA GLY A 118 -10.31 9.09 -7.90
C GLY A 118 -9.33 9.16 -9.07
N MET A 119 -8.82 8.02 -9.55
CA MET A 119 -7.96 7.92 -10.73
C MET A 119 -8.79 7.74 -12.01
N ASN A 120 -8.27 8.28 -13.10
CA ASN A 120 -8.79 7.96 -14.43
C ASN A 120 -8.31 6.55 -14.89
N PRO A 121 -8.88 5.97 -15.97
CA PRO A 121 -8.51 4.62 -16.41
C PRO A 121 -7.01 4.43 -16.68
N GLN A 122 -6.36 5.40 -17.32
CA GLN A 122 -4.93 5.33 -17.59
C GLN A 122 -4.09 5.33 -16.30
N GLU A 123 -4.42 6.19 -15.34
CA GLU A 123 -3.75 6.23 -14.04
C GLU A 123 -3.98 4.94 -13.25
N THR A 124 -5.16 4.33 -13.38
CA THR A 124 -5.48 3.02 -12.76
C THR A 124 -4.60 1.92 -13.36
N ASP A 125 -4.43 1.88 -14.69
CA ASP A 125 -3.57 0.91 -15.36
C ASP A 125 -2.10 1.08 -14.92
N GLU A 126 -1.60 2.32 -14.88
CA GLU A 126 -0.25 2.62 -14.41
C GLU A 126 -0.04 2.22 -12.93
N LEU A 127 -1.06 2.40 -12.08
CA LEU A 127 -1.02 1.95 -10.69
C LEU A 127 -1.06 0.43 -10.60
N THR A 128 -1.85 -0.23 -11.43
CA THR A 128 -1.95 -1.69 -11.50
C THR A 128 -0.59 -2.32 -11.77
N GLU A 129 0.09 -1.86 -12.82
CA GLU A 129 1.45 -2.30 -13.16
C GLU A 129 2.46 -1.98 -12.04
N PHE A 130 2.33 -0.83 -11.41
CA PHE A 130 3.18 -0.46 -10.28
C PHE A 130 2.96 -1.40 -9.07
N ILE A 131 1.73 -1.77 -8.75
CA ILE A 131 1.43 -2.69 -7.63
C ILE A 131 1.99 -4.09 -7.93
N LYS A 132 1.86 -4.61 -9.16
CA LYS A 132 2.50 -5.87 -9.59
C LYS A 132 4.01 -5.81 -9.40
N TYR A 133 4.64 -4.75 -9.88
CA TYR A 133 6.07 -4.52 -9.74
C TYR A 133 6.51 -4.50 -8.28
N VAL A 134 5.76 -3.82 -7.41
CA VAL A 134 6.02 -3.77 -5.96
C VAL A 134 5.92 -5.16 -5.34
N ARG A 135 4.85 -5.90 -5.62
CA ARG A 135 4.66 -7.27 -5.11
C ARG A 135 5.87 -8.16 -5.44
N ASP A 136 6.28 -8.15 -6.70
CA ASP A 136 7.31 -9.05 -7.21
C ASP A 136 8.72 -8.61 -6.79
N THR A 137 9.01 -7.30 -6.80
CA THR A 137 10.34 -6.77 -6.45
C THR A 137 10.63 -6.85 -4.96
N PHE A 138 9.63 -6.58 -4.12
CA PHE A 138 9.80 -6.55 -2.65
C PHE A 138 9.38 -7.86 -1.98
N ASN A 139 8.86 -8.83 -2.73
CA ASN A 139 8.35 -10.11 -2.23
C ASN A 139 7.41 -9.90 -1.03
N VAL A 140 6.47 -8.97 -1.18
CA VAL A 140 5.52 -8.57 -0.15
C VAL A 140 4.13 -9.13 -0.47
N THR A 141 3.46 -9.68 0.54
CA THR A 141 2.05 -10.04 0.41
C THR A 141 1.21 -8.77 0.41
N ILE A 142 0.29 -8.64 -0.54
CA ILE A 142 -0.62 -7.49 -0.64
C ILE A 142 -2.05 -7.96 -0.35
N LEU A 143 -2.71 -7.32 0.59
CA LEU A 143 -4.16 -7.41 0.77
C LEU A 143 -4.76 -6.08 0.37
N MET A 144 -5.63 -6.10 -0.64
CA MET A 144 -6.21 -4.91 -1.21
C MET A 144 -7.74 -4.93 -1.08
N ILE A 145 -8.31 -3.79 -0.72
CA ILE A 145 -9.74 -3.52 -0.83
C ILE A 145 -9.93 -2.63 -2.05
N GLU A 146 -10.71 -3.06 -3.01
CA GLU A 146 -10.98 -2.34 -4.25
C GLU A 146 -12.35 -2.69 -4.83
N HIS A 147 -12.90 -1.76 -5.59
CA HIS A 147 -14.14 -1.94 -6.36
C HIS A 147 -13.93 -1.83 -7.87
N HIS A 148 -12.72 -1.46 -8.32
CA HIS A 148 -12.33 -1.47 -9.73
C HIS A 148 -12.03 -2.91 -10.17
N MET A 149 -13.04 -3.58 -10.75
CA MET A 149 -12.97 -5.00 -11.08
C MET A 149 -11.80 -5.36 -11.98
N ASN A 150 -11.51 -4.54 -13.01
CA ASN A 150 -10.39 -4.79 -13.92
C ASN A 150 -9.05 -4.87 -13.17
N LEU A 151 -8.79 -3.91 -12.25
CA LEU A 151 -7.59 -3.90 -11.43
C LEU A 151 -7.53 -5.17 -10.55
N VAL A 152 -8.63 -5.48 -9.84
CA VAL A 152 -8.68 -6.65 -8.94
C VAL A 152 -8.40 -7.93 -9.70
N MET A 153 -9.06 -8.14 -10.85
CA MET A 153 -8.93 -9.38 -11.63
C MET A 153 -7.56 -9.53 -12.28
N ASP A 154 -6.89 -8.42 -12.60
CA ASP A 154 -5.60 -8.43 -13.27
C ASP A 154 -4.41 -8.74 -12.34
N ILE A 155 -4.49 -8.37 -11.05
CA ILE A 155 -3.34 -8.50 -10.13
C ILE A 155 -3.50 -9.51 -9.00
N SER A 156 -4.73 -10.00 -8.75
CA SER A 156 -5.01 -10.83 -7.59
C SER A 156 -4.75 -12.31 -7.88
N ASP A 157 -4.11 -12.99 -6.93
CA ASP A 157 -4.01 -14.46 -6.94
C ASP A 157 -5.29 -15.09 -6.38
N ARG A 158 -5.97 -14.40 -5.44
CA ARG A 158 -7.21 -14.81 -4.79
C ARG A 158 -8.09 -13.62 -4.49
N VAL A 159 -9.38 -13.77 -4.72
CA VAL A 159 -10.41 -12.73 -4.53
C VAL A 159 -11.44 -13.21 -3.52
N TYR A 160 -11.84 -12.32 -2.63
CA TYR A 160 -12.98 -12.48 -1.71
C TYR A 160 -14.00 -11.40 -2.05
N VAL A 161 -15.22 -11.82 -2.42
CA VAL A 161 -16.28 -10.88 -2.79
C VAL A 161 -17.24 -10.72 -1.62
N ILE A 162 -17.39 -9.47 -1.19
CA ILE A 162 -18.27 -9.10 -0.06
C ILE A 162 -19.40 -8.24 -0.60
N ASN A 163 -20.65 -8.65 -0.34
CA ASN A 163 -21.84 -7.89 -0.66
C ASN A 163 -22.68 -7.71 0.61
N PHE A 164 -23.05 -6.46 0.95
CA PHE A 164 -23.77 -6.09 2.18
C PHE A 164 -23.19 -6.74 3.45
N GLY A 165 -21.85 -6.78 3.56
CA GLY A 165 -21.13 -7.35 4.72
C GLY A 165 -21.10 -8.87 4.79
N LYS A 166 -21.57 -9.59 3.76
CA LYS A 166 -21.52 -11.04 3.65
C LYS A 166 -20.54 -11.46 2.56
N LEU A 167 -19.76 -12.49 2.84
CA LEU A 167 -18.93 -13.15 1.83
C LEU A 167 -19.87 -13.93 0.89
N ILE A 168 -19.88 -13.57 -0.40
CA ILE A 168 -20.70 -14.22 -1.43
C ILE A 168 -19.90 -15.12 -2.35
N ALA A 169 -18.60 -14.88 -2.52
CA ALA A 169 -17.71 -15.72 -3.31
C ALA A 169 -16.27 -15.61 -2.84
N GLU A 170 -15.48 -16.66 -3.04
CA GLU A 170 -14.03 -16.66 -2.92
C GLU A 170 -13.42 -17.60 -3.95
N GLY A 171 -12.24 -17.25 -4.50
CA GLY A 171 -11.55 -18.07 -5.48
C GLY A 171 -10.49 -17.29 -6.25
N THR A 172 -10.01 -17.89 -7.33
CA THR A 172 -9.21 -17.19 -8.33
C THR A 172 -10.05 -16.16 -9.06
N PRO A 173 -9.45 -15.14 -9.71
CA PRO A 173 -10.19 -14.18 -10.53
C PRO A 173 -11.15 -14.83 -11.53
N ALA A 174 -10.73 -15.90 -12.23
CA ALA A 174 -11.55 -16.60 -13.19
C ALA A 174 -12.77 -17.30 -12.56
N GLU A 175 -12.60 -17.93 -11.39
CA GLU A 175 -13.68 -18.57 -10.66
C GLU A 175 -14.72 -17.55 -10.17
N VAL A 176 -14.23 -16.41 -9.67
CA VAL A 176 -15.09 -15.33 -9.17
C VAL A 176 -15.86 -14.65 -10.29
N GLN A 177 -15.24 -14.40 -11.45
CA GLN A 177 -15.91 -13.84 -12.62
C GLN A 177 -17.02 -14.74 -13.19
N ALA A 178 -16.88 -16.05 -13.03
CA ALA A 178 -17.87 -17.02 -13.49
C ALA A 178 -18.98 -17.31 -12.47
N ASN A 179 -18.90 -16.74 -11.27
CA ASN A 179 -19.86 -16.98 -10.20
C ASN A 179 -21.16 -16.20 -10.42
N PRO A 180 -22.33 -16.86 -10.50
CA PRO A 180 -23.61 -16.20 -10.72
C PRO A 180 -23.94 -15.12 -9.68
N ASP A 181 -23.67 -15.37 -8.40
CA ASP A 181 -23.96 -14.41 -7.32
C ASP A 181 -23.12 -13.12 -7.47
N VAL A 182 -21.90 -13.23 -8.03
CA VAL A 182 -21.05 -12.08 -8.32
C VAL A 182 -21.53 -11.33 -9.55
N ILE A 183 -21.95 -12.07 -10.60
CA ILE A 183 -22.51 -11.49 -11.81
C ILE A 183 -23.76 -10.67 -11.45
N ASP A 184 -24.68 -11.24 -10.70
CA ASP A 184 -25.91 -10.55 -10.28
C ASP A 184 -25.63 -9.33 -9.40
N ALA A 185 -24.63 -9.41 -8.50
CA ALA A 185 -24.33 -8.33 -7.56
C ALA A 185 -23.53 -7.17 -8.16
N TYR A 186 -22.68 -7.43 -9.16
CA TYR A 186 -21.69 -6.45 -9.65
C TYR A 186 -21.64 -6.28 -11.18
N LEU A 187 -22.11 -7.23 -11.95
CA LEU A 187 -22.04 -7.23 -13.40
C LEU A 187 -23.43 -7.23 -14.07
N GLY A 188 -24.48 -7.63 -13.35
CA GLY A 188 -25.85 -7.70 -13.84
C GLY A 188 -26.67 -6.42 -13.68
N GLY A 189 -26.15 -5.39 -13.01
CA GLY A 189 -26.87 -4.15 -12.71
C GLY A 189 -26.76 -3.04 -13.77
N GLY A 190 -26.42 -3.37 -15.02
CA GLY A 190 -26.24 -2.41 -16.11
C GLY A 190 -27.49 -2.01 -16.91
N ASP A 191 -28.65 -2.62 -16.65
CA ASP A 191 -29.84 -2.46 -17.52
C ASP A 191 -31.14 -1.99 -16.82
N GLU A 192 -31.07 -1.43 -15.61
CA GLU A 192 -32.26 -0.87 -14.95
C GLU A 192 -32.05 0.57 -14.52
N ASP A 193 -31.78 1.48 -15.46
CA ASP A 193 -32.09 2.92 -15.36
C ASP A 193 -32.20 3.49 -16.79
N GLU A 194 -33.37 3.28 -17.45
CA GLU A 194 -33.95 4.14 -18.45
C GLU A 194 -35.09 4.97 -17.85
#